data_0d201aa2c9c32f36a6e91997675b8ada
#
_entry.id   0d201aa2c9c32f36a6e91997675b8ada
#
_cell.length_a   1.000
_cell.length_b   1.000
_cell.length_c   1.000
_cell.angle_alpha   90.00
_cell.angle_beta   90.00
_cell.angle_gamma   90.00
#
_symmetry.space_group_name_H-M   'P 1'
#
loop_
_entity.id
_entity.type
_entity.pdbx_description
1 polymer ?
#
loop_
_entity_poly.entity_id
_entity_poly.type
_entity_poly.pdbx_seq_one_letter_code
_entity_poly.pdbx_strand_id
1 'polypeptide(L)'
;MTGRRTALAASFATLLLFFAIVPVSAQEIQEVSFNEAVQIALDRNVTIKRAQNSLTLQAITVRSERADFYPNLNFSSGASRNFGLQFDQTTGTLETTSTDGFNYSASTGISLFSGFSNVATLASARALLDAQEFTLERTKQNIVFSVIRNYLNVILSEESIRIQQENVQAQRGLLEQIEEFVRVGSRAISDQYQQQAILANSELILLNAESSYQTNMTRLIQVLQLDPLGEYRFLAPNADELPLIISTFDPEAMLLGAFENRVDLRAQKYVIDAAEQGIRVAKSGHLPSLSFSASMGSSYSSARTDNFNSQLSDNRSERLGFNLSIPLFNRYNVKRGVESSKVQFSNAQLDLENAEQNVAIEVRQAYLDYLSAVKRLDVTETSLRAANQALRVEQERYDVGASTLVELTQSRSQFVNAASQRAQAIFQFHFQHRLIDYYQGTLDPNQPLFN
;
A
#
# COMPACT_ATOMS: atom_id res chain seq x y z
N MET A 1 -59.74 -55.48 29.28
CA MET A 1 -60.63 -54.66 30.09
C MET A 1 -60.31 -53.23 29.87
N THR A 2 -61.31 -52.54 29.32
CA THR A 2 -61.59 -51.10 29.39
C THR A 2 -60.41 -50.10 29.06
N GLY A 3 -60.38 -49.42 28.00
CA GLY A 3 -61.44 -48.62 27.33
C GLY A 3 -61.28 -47.14 27.71
N ARG A 4 -60.89 -46.32 26.76
CA ARG A 4 -61.62 -45.12 26.44
C ARG A 4 -60.91 -44.25 25.40
N ARG A 5 -61.64 -44.00 24.38
CA ARG A 5 -61.52 -42.97 23.33
C ARG A 5 -61.52 -41.55 23.91
N THR A 6 -60.94 -40.64 23.22
CA THR A 6 -61.38 -39.28 22.86
C THR A 6 -60.19 -38.41 22.71
N ALA A 7 -60.01 -37.47 21.85
CA ALA A 7 -60.78 -36.84 20.80
C ALA A 7 -59.78 -36.00 19.98
N LEU A 8 -59.98 -35.93 18.68
CA LEU A 8 -59.35 -34.96 17.79
C LEU A 8 -59.75 -33.51 18.17
N ALA A 9 -58.82 -32.64 18.38
CA ALA A 9 -59.05 -31.22 18.31
C ALA A 9 -58.13 -30.66 17.26
N ALA A 10 -58.69 -30.29 16.10
CA ALA A 10 -58.07 -29.56 15.04
C ALA A 10 -57.84 -28.12 15.52
N SER A 11 -56.57 -27.73 15.66
CA SER A 11 -56.18 -26.31 15.79
C SER A 11 -55.66 -25.83 14.47
N PHE A 12 -56.47 -25.03 13.79
CA PHE A 12 -56.14 -24.19 12.65
C PHE A 12 -55.18 -23.08 13.15
N ALA A 13 -53.86 -23.27 12.97
CA ALA A 13 -52.91 -22.23 13.20
C ALA A 13 -52.80 -21.37 11.93
N THR A 14 -53.41 -20.21 11.96
CA THR A 14 -53.35 -19.16 10.97
C THR A 14 -51.90 -18.65 10.93
N LEU A 15 -51.15 -19.02 9.89
CA LEU A 15 -49.80 -18.53 9.60
C LEU A 15 -49.90 -17.08 9.07
N LEU A 16 -49.83 -16.10 9.95
CA LEU A 16 -49.66 -14.71 9.60
C LEU A 16 -48.21 -14.54 9.08
N LEU A 17 -48.06 -14.50 7.74
CA LEU A 17 -46.85 -14.03 7.06
C LEU A 17 -46.67 -12.54 7.35
N PHE A 18 -45.88 -12.22 8.37
CA PHE A 18 -45.31 -10.91 8.53
C PHE A 18 -44.31 -10.70 7.36
N PHE A 19 -44.76 -10.07 6.28
CA PHE A 19 -43.86 -9.42 5.34
C PHE A 19 -43.15 -8.31 6.12
N ALA A 20 -41.98 -8.59 6.67
CA ALA A 20 -41.05 -7.55 7.11
C ALA A 20 -40.70 -6.73 5.87
N ILE A 21 -41.35 -5.59 5.70
CA ILE A 21 -40.89 -4.55 4.80
C ILE A 21 -39.54 -4.11 5.37
N VAL A 22 -38.46 -4.71 4.88
CA VAL A 22 -37.12 -4.17 5.09
C VAL A 22 -37.16 -2.79 4.43
N PRO A 23 -37.03 -1.69 5.16
CA PRO A 23 -36.89 -0.40 4.52
C PRO A 23 -35.67 -0.51 3.60
N VAL A 24 -35.86 -0.43 2.30
CA VAL A 24 -34.79 -0.10 1.38
C VAL A 24 -34.33 1.29 1.82
N SER A 25 -33.31 1.34 2.67
CA SER A 25 -32.59 2.59 2.92
C SER A 25 -32.19 3.10 1.54
N ALA A 26 -32.77 4.19 1.13
CA ALA A 26 -32.24 4.95 0.00
C ALA A 26 -30.76 5.14 0.34
N GLN A 27 -29.88 4.56 -0.45
CA GLN A 27 -28.43 4.63 -0.24
C GLN A 27 -28.08 6.10 -0.43
N GLU A 28 -27.78 6.79 0.66
CA GLU A 28 -27.45 8.21 0.67
C GLU A 28 -26.14 8.37 -0.10
N ILE A 29 -26.15 9.15 -1.17
CA ILE A 29 -24.94 9.43 -1.95
C ILE A 29 -23.95 10.13 -1.02
N GLN A 30 -22.85 9.48 -0.72
CA GLN A 30 -21.81 10.03 0.13
C GLN A 30 -20.95 10.99 -0.67
N GLU A 31 -21.02 12.29 -0.36
CA GLU A 31 -20.10 13.27 -0.92
C GLU A 31 -18.74 13.17 -0.24
N VAL A 32 -17.68 13.10 -1.03
CA VAL A 32 -16.30 12.94 -0.54
C VAL A 32 -15.43 14.04 -1.15
N SER A 33 -14.94 14.92 -0.30
CA SER A 33 -13.94 15.93 -0.69
C SER A 33 -12.57 15.31 -0.87
N PHE A 34 -11.64 16.03 -1.51
CA PHE A 34 -10.27 15.58 -1.68
C PHE A 34 -9.57 15.30 -0.34
N ASN A 35 -9.69 16.22 0.63
CA ASN A 35 -9.06 16.05 1.94
C ASN A 35 -9.62 14.84 2.69
N GLU A 36 -10.93 14.62 2.63
CA GLU A 36 -11.56 13.41 3.20
C GLU A 36 -11.09 12.14 2.51
N ALA A 37 -10.95 12.16 1.18
CA ALA A 37 -10.41 11.02 0.42
C ALA A 37 -8.98 10.67 0.88
N VAL A 38 -8.12 11.67 1.09
CA VAL A 38 -6.76 11.47 1.61
C VAL A 38 -6.81 10.85 3.01
N GLN A 39 -7.63 11.38 3.93
CA GLN A 39 -7.73 10.84 5.29
C GLN A 39 -8.28 9.40 5.30
N ILE A 40 -9.32 9.13 4.52
CA ILE A 40 -9.87 7.77 4.36
C ILE A 40 -8.78 6.80 3.87
N ALA A 41 -7.98 7.20 2.88
CA ALA A 41 -6.90 6.36 2.36
C ALA A 41 -5.82 6.11 3.42
N LEU A 42 -5.40 7.14 4.16
CA LEU A 42 -4.41 7.01 5.22
C LEU A 42 -4.87 6.06 6.33
N ASP A 43 -6.16 6.07 6.67
CA ASP A 43 -6.72 5.25 7.73
C ASP A 43 -7.04 3.82 7.30
N ARG A 44 -7.53 3.62 6.07
CA ARG A 44 -8.09 2.34 5.63
C ARG A 44 -7.18 1.54 4.72
N ASN A 45 -6.24 2.19 4.02
CA ASN A 45 -5.46 1.52 2.97
C ASN A 45 -4.65 0.33 3.50
N VAL A 46 -4.84 -0.83 2.87
CA VAL A 46 -4.21 -2.10 3.28
C VAL A 46 -2.68 -2.04 3.15
N THR A 47 -2.14 -1.29 2.19
CA THR A 47 -0.68 -1.16 2.00
C THR A 47 -0.05 -0.43 3.18
N ILE A 48 -0.68 0.63 3.69
CA ILE A 48 -0.23 1.33 4.90
C ILE A 48 -0.30 0.41 6.12
N LYS A 49 -1.42 -0.32 6.30
CA LYS A 49 -1.56 -1.28 7.41
C LYS A 49 -0.50 -2.38 7.36
N ARG A 50 -0.15 -2.88 6.17
CA ARG A 50 0.95 -3.84 6.01
C ARG A 50 2.30 -3.23 6.38
N ALA A 51 2.58 -1.99 5.99
CA ALA A 51 3.80 -1.29 6.37
C ALA A 51 3.87 -1.05 7.89
N GLN A 52 2.75 -0.72 8.55
CA GLN A 52 2.64 -0.64 10.01
C GLN A 52 2.91 -1.98 10.70
N ASN A 53 2.37 -3.07 10.14
CA ASN A 53 2.65 -4.42 10.66
C ASN A 53 4.14 -4.78 10.48
N SER A 54 4.78 -4.41 9.37
CA SER A 54 6.22 -4.61 9.15
C SER A 54 7.06 -3.82 10.16
N LEU A 55 6.67 -2.58 10.46
CA LEU A 55 7.28 -1.77 11.52
C LEU A 55 7.13 -2.46 12.89
N THR A 56 5.94 -2.99 13.20
CA THR A 56 5.68 -3.72 14.44
C THR A 56 6.55 -4.98 14.54
N LEU A 57 6.70 -5.73 13.45
CA LEU A 57 7.59 -6.91 13.40
C LEU A 57 9.04 -6.53 13.67
N GLN A 58 9.52 -5.43 13.11
CA GLN A 58 10.87 -4.95 13.36
C GLN A 58 11.06 -4.49 14.81
N ALA A 59 10.04 -3.85 15.42
CA ALA A 59 10.06 -3.50 16.83
C ALA A 59 10.07 -4.74 17.75
N ILE A 60 9.39 -5.82 17.36
CA ILE A 60 9.46 -7.11 18.05
C ILE A 60 10.88 -7.69 17.94
N THR A 61 11.52 -7.60 16.77
CA THR A 61 12.92 -8.04 16.57
C THR A 61 13.84 -7.28 17.55
N VAL A 62 13.73 -5.96 17.66
CA VAL A 62 14.52 -5.17 18.62
C VAL A 62 14.29 -5.63 20.07
N ARG A 63 13.04 -5.97 20.44
CA ARG A 63 12.74 -6.51 21.78
C ARG A 63 13.37 -7.88 21.98
N SER A 64 13.35 -8.74 20.95
CA SER A 64 13.99 -10.08 20.99
C SER A 64 15.50 -9.95 21.20
N GLU A 65 16.17 -9.11 20.40
CA GLU A 65 17.61 -8.87 20.53
C GLU A 65 18.01 -8.27 21.89
N ARG A 66 17.09 -7.48 22.48
CA ARG A 66 17.27 -6.99 23.85
C ARG A 66 17.08 -8.09 24.88
N ALA A 67 16.19 -9.06 24.64
CA ALA A 67 15.96 -10.19 25.53
C ALA A 67 17.15 -11.16 25.60
N ASP A 68 18.03 -11.17 24.61
CA ASP A 68 19.26 -11.99 24.61
C ASP A 68 20.28 -11.56 25.70
N PHE A 69 20.06 -10.42 26.34
CA PHE A 69 20.81 -9.97 27.51
C PHE A 69 20.24 -10.49 28.84
N TYR A 70 19.11 -11.20 28.83
CA TYR A 70 18.50 -11.78 30.02
C TYR A 70 18.75 -13.30 30.09
N PRO A 71 18.74 -13.89 31.30
CA PRO A 71 18.79 -15.35 31.42
C PRO A 71 17.50 -15.99 30.91
N ASN A 72 17.62 -17.13 30.26
CA ASN A 72 16.50 -18.02 29.97
C ASN A 72 16.21 -18.89 31.20
N LEU A 73 15.01 -19.46 31.27
CA LEU A 73 14.64 -20.47 32.26
C LEU A 73 13.82 -21.57 31.56
N ASN A 74 14.37 -22.78 31.62
CA ASN A 74 13.75 -23.94 31.02
C ASN A 74 13.46 -24.98 32.10
N PHE A 75 12.27 -25.58 32.08
CA PHE A 75 11.93 -26.75 32.85
C PHE A 75 11.59 -27.88 31.90
N SER A 76 12.15 -29.04 32.16
CA SER A 76 11.87 -30.26 31.39
C SER A 76 11.60 -31.42 32.34
N SER A 77 10.72 -32.31 31.94
CA SER A 77 10.39 -33.54 32.65
C SER A 77 10.13 -34.62 31.61
N GLY A 78 10.62 -35.81 31.88
CA GLY A 78 10.47 -36.95 30.99
C GLY A 78 10.23 -38.25 31.75
N ALA A 79 9.37 -39.11 31.21
CA ALA A 79 9.20 -40.49 31.65
C ALA A 79 9.54 -41.41 30.48
N SER A 80 10.24 -42.48 30.76
CA SER A 80 10.64 -43.46 29.73
C SER A 80 10.52 -44.87 30.25
N ARG A 81 10.22 -45.82 29.35
CA ARG A 81 10.34 -47.23 29.62
C ARG A 81 11.26 -47.84 28.58
N ASN A 82 12.35 -48.42 29.06
CA ASN A 82 13.36 -49.09 28.23
C ASN A 82 13.18 -50.59 28.33
N PHE A 83 13.14 -51.28 27.19
CA PHE A 83 13.06 -52.75 27.11
C PHE A 83 14.37 -53.27 26.50
N GLY A 84 14.85 -54.41 27.05
CA GLY A 84 16.01 -55.05 26.49
C GLY A 84 17.03 -55.54 27.53
N LEU A 85 18.21 -55.87 27.06
CA LEU A 85 19.31 -56.28 27.89
C LEU A 85 19.86 -55.10 28.71
N GLN A 86 19.75 -55.18 30.01
CA GLN A 86 20.14 -54.13 30.95
C GLN A 86 21.06 -54.72 32.03
N PHE A 87 21.95 -53.90 32.58
CA PHE A 87 22.77 -54.28 33.71
C PHE A 87 22.01 -54.06 35.03
N ASP A 88 21.70 -55.11 35.76
CA ASP A 88 21.16 -55.03 37.11
C ASP A 88 22.30 -54.79 38.11
N GLN A 89 22.27 -53.60 38.74
CA GLN A 89 23.26 -53.24 39.72
C GLN A 89 23.15 -54.03 41.03
N THR A 90 22.00 -54.67 41.30
CA THR A 90 21.76 -55.42 42.51
C THR A 90 22.36 -56.83 42.43
N THR A 91 22.19 -57.47 41.27
CA THR A 91 22.67 -58.83 41.01
C THR A 91 24.04 -58.88 40.35
N GLY A 92 24.47 -57.74 39.74
CA GLY A 92 25.76 -57.65 38.99
C GLY A 92 25.69 -58.35 37.63
N THR A 93 24.51 -58.71 37.10
CA THR A 93 24.29 -59.50 35.89
C THR A 93 23.59 -58.70 34.79
N LEU A 94 23.73 -59.16 33.55
CA LEU A 94 22.94 -58.65 32.42
C LEU A 94 21.65 -59.43 32.28
N GLU A 95 20.53 -58.77 32.41
CA GLU A 95 19.20 -59.36 32.27
C GLU A 95 18.35 -58.63 31.24
N THR A 96 17.52 -59.40 30.49
CA THR A 96 16.49 -58.78 29.61
C THR A 96 15.28 -58.41 30.41
N THR A 97 15.15 -57.12 30.70
CA THR A 97 14.06 -56.59 31.53
C THR A 97 13.55 -55.25 31.02
N SER A 98 12.55 -54.71 31.63
CA SER A 98 12.08 -53.32 31.39
C SER A 98 12.40 -52.42 32.59
N THR A 99 12.94 -51.25 32.28
CA THR A 99 13.26 -50.24 33.30
C THR A 99 12.43 -48.98 33.05
N ASP A 100 11.70 -48.57 34.04
CA ASP A 100 11.00 -47.27 34.04
C ASP A 100 11.91 -46.18 34.57
N GLY A 101 12.03 -45.10 33.84
CA GLY A 101 12.77 -43.91 34.22
C GLY A 101 11.89 -42.69 34.30
N PHE A 102 12.15 -41.83 35.24
CA PHE A 102 11.57 -40.49 35.34
C PHE A 102 12.68 -39.50 35.66
N ASN A 103 12.66 -38.35 35.00
CA ASN A 103 13.59 -37.27 35.30
C ASN A 103 12.91 -35.93 35.20
N TYR A 104 13.37 -34.99 35.98
CA TYR A 104 13.05 -33.57 35.82
C TYR A 104 14.34 -32.75 35.91
N SER A 105 14.34 -31.61 35.20
CA SER A 105 15.43 -30.63 35.31
C SER A 105 14.91 -29.22 35.08
N ALA A 106 15.49 -28.28 35.81
CA ALA A 106 15.36 -26.84 35.56
C ALA A 106 16.75 -26.32 35.21
N SER A 107 16.83 -25.51 34.15
CA SER A 107 18.10 -24.93 33.70
C SER A 107 17.93 -23.48 33.30
N THR A 108 18.96 -22.70 33.57
CA THR A 108 19.06 -21.28 33.15
C THR A 108 20.44 -21.02 32.58
N GLY A 109 20.49 -20.12 31.60
CA GLY A 109 21.76 -19.69 31.02
C GLY A 109 21.70 -18.24 30.59
N ILE A 110 22.83 -17.57 30.66
CA ILE A 110 23.00 -16.18 30.23
C ILE A 110 24.37 -16.02 29.56
N SER A 111 24.39 -15.27 28.44
CA SER A 111 25.63 -14.82 27.81
C SER A 111 26.15 -13.60 28.54
N LEU A 112 27.25 -13.72 29.29
CA LEU A 112 27.88 -12.61 29.97
C LEU A 112 28.74 -11.75 29.06
N PHE A 113 29.35 -12.38 28.06
CA PHE A 113 30.14 -11.71 27.02
C PHE A 113 30.12 -12.54 25.75
N SER A 114 29.75 -11.91 24.62
CA SER A 114 29.62 -12.55 23.30
C SER A 114 30.58 -11.93 22.26
N GLY A 115 31.73 -11.39 22.70
CA GLY A 115 32.61 -10.66 21.79
C GLY A 115 31.98 -9.41 21.17
N PHE A 116 31.04 -8.77 21.88
CA PHE A 116 30.21 -7.64 21.43
C PHE A 116 29.17 -7.99 20.35
N SER A 117 28.96 -9.26 20.00
CA SER A 117 27.96 -9.66 19.02
C SER A 117 26.57 -9.13 19.36
N ASN A 118 26.06 -9.44 20.58
CA ASN A 118 24.72 -9.04 21.00
C ASN A 118 24.51 -7.51 20.95
N VAL A 119 25.55 -6.74 21.32
CA VAL A 119 25.49 -5.27 21.25
C VAL A 119 25.39 -4.79 19.81
N ALA A 120 26.20 -5.35 18.91
CA ALA A 120 26.18 -4.99 17.48
C ALA A 120 24.89 -5.45 16.79
N THR A 121 24.38 -6.66 17.14
CA THR A 121 23.11 -7.17 16.59
C THR A 121 21.93 -6.28 17.03
N LEU A 122 21.88 -5.90 18.31
CA LEU A 122 20.86 -4.97 18.80
C LEU A 122 20.97 -3.59 18.11
N ALA A 123 22.19 -3.09 17.89
CA ALA A 123 22.40 -1.84 17.16
C ALA A 123 21.94 -1.93 15.69
N SER A 124 22.24 -3.05 15.01
CA SER A 124 21.75 -3.33 13.65
C SER A 124 20.21 -3.39 13.61
N ALA A 125 19.58 -4.11 14.56
CA ALA A 125 18.13 -4.22 14.65
C ALA A 125 17.45 -2.85 14.87
N ARG A 126 18.06 -1.96 15.67
CA ARG A 126 17.56 -0.59 15.86
C ARG A 126 17.68 0.25 14.59
N ALA A 127 18.80 0.21 13.91
CA ALA A 127 18.97 0.91 12.64
C ALA A 127 17.94 0.44 11.59
N LEU A 128 17.65 -0.87 11.53
CA LEU A 128 16.60 -1.41 10.66
C LEU A 128 15.19 -0.97 11.10
N LEU A 129 14.95 -0.75 12.40
CA LEU A 129 13.69 -0.19 12.89
C LEU A 129 13.51 1.24 12.41
N ASP A 130 14.55 2.07 12.54
CA ASP A 130 14.54 3.45 12.05
C ASP A 130 14.34 3.49 10.53
N ALA A 131 15.01 2.60 9.76
CA ALA A 131 14.78 2.46 8.32
C ALA A 131 13.32 2.11 7.99
N GLN A 132 12.70 1.23 8.79
CA GLN A 132 11.31 0.82 8.58
C GLN A 132 10.31 1.93 8.90
N GLU A 133 10.60 2.82 9.85
CA GLU A 133 9.80 4.01 10.14
C GLU A 133 9.75 4.95 8.93
N PHE A 134 10.90 5.26 8.33
CA PHE A 134 10.96 6.06 7.10
C PHE A 134 10.33 5.36 5.90
N THR A 135 10.41 4.03 5.81
CA THR A 135 9.72 3.25 4.79
C THR A 135 8.20 3.34 4.92
N LEU A 136 7.67 3.31 6.15
CA LEU A 136 6.25 3.55 6.40
C LEU A 136 5.84 4.95 5.96
N GLU A 137 6.64 5.97 6.28
CA GLU A 137 6.33 7.35 5.89
C GLU A 137 6.33 7.51 4.36
N ARG A 138 7.31 6.91 3.66
CA ARG A 138 7.31 6.89 2.19
C ARG A 138 6.07 6.18 1.63
N THR A 139 5.65 5.09 2.27
CA THR A 139 4.42 4.37 1.87
C THR A 139 3.19 5.27 1.97
N LYS A 140 3.06 6.06 3.03
CA LYS A 140 1.97 7.04 3.17
C LYS A 140 2.01 8.08 2.05
N GLN A 141 3.19 8.68 1.77
CA GLN A 141 3.35 9.62 0.65
C GLN A 141 2.95 9.01 -0.69
N ASN A 142 3.32 7.76 -0.95
CA ASN A 142 2.94 7.03 -2.17
C ASN A 142 1.43 6.84 -2.29
N ILE A 143 0.75 6.55 -1.19
CA ILE A 143 -0.71 6.40 -1.17
C ILE A 143 -1.40 7.75 -1.38
N VAL A 144 -0.94 8.82 -0.71
CA VAL A 144 -1.46 10.19 -0.95
C VAL A 144 -1.32 10.58 -2.41
N PHE A 145 -0.14 10.34 -3.00
CA PHE A 145 0.09 10.58 -4.43
C PHE A 145 -0.83 9.74 -5.33
N SER A 146 -1.08 8.49 -4.97
CA SER A 146 -2.04 7.64 -5.68
C SER A 146 -3.47 8.18 -5.59
N VAL A 147 -3.88 8.71 -4.44
CA VAL A 147 -5.18 9.39 -4.27
C VAL A 147 -5.26 10.62 -5.17
N ILE A 148 -4.24 11.51 -5.14
CA ILE A 148 -4.17 12.70 -6.01
C ILE A 148 -4.42 12.31 -7.46
N ARG A 149 -3.67 11.36 -7.98
CA ARG A 149 -3.77 10.92 -9.39
C ARG A 149 -5.15 10.36 -9.74
N ASN A 150 -5.70 9.47 -8.90
CA ASN A 150 -6.99 8.85 -9.20
C ASN A 150 -8.15 9.84 -9.01
N TYR A 151 -8.06 10.74 -8.02
CA TYR A 151 -9.05 11.80 -7.80
C TYR A 151 -9.10 12.76 -8.99
N LEU A 152 -7.96 13.22 -9.48
CA LEU A 152 -7.88 14.07 -10.68
C LEU A 152 -8.42 13.37 -11.93
N ASN A 153 -8.19 12.05 -12.09
CA ASN A 153 -8.75 11.29 -13.20
C ASN A 153 -10.28 11.21 -13.14
N VAL A 154 -10.87 11.10 -11.95
CA VAL A 154 -12.35 11.14 -11.78
C VAL A 154 -12.88 12.51 -12.20
N ILE A 155 -12.28 13.58 -11.68
CA ILE A 155 -12.70 14.95 -12.01
C ILE A 155 -12.59 15.24 -13.52
N LEU A 156 -11.45 14.85 -14.13
CA LEU A 156 -11.25 15.02 -15.57
C LEU A 156 -12.28 14.25 -16.40
N SER A 157 -12.65 13.04 -15.97
CA SER A 157 -13.68 12.27 -16.67
C SER A 157 -15.07 12.84 -16.45
N GLU A 158 -15.39 13.42 -15.32
CA GLU A 158 -16.63 14.17 -15.08
C GLU A 158 -16.73 15.39 -15.99
N GLU A 159 -15.66 16.18 -16.11
CA GLU A 159 -15.58 17.31 -17.02
C GLU A 159 -15.72 16.89 -18.48
N SER A 160 -15.15 15.74 -18.85
CA SER A 160 -15.31 15.16 -20.20
C SER A 160 -16.78 14.81 -20.48
N ILE A 161 -17.51 14.24 -19.51
CA ILE A 161 -18.96 13.99 -19.65
C ILE A 161 -19.70 15.29 -19.89
N ARG A 162 -19.42 16.34 -19.11
CA ARG A 162 -20.06 17.66 -19.25
C ARG A 162 -19.90 18.21 -20.67
N ILE A 163 -18.67 18.19 -21.19
CA ILE A 163 -18.37 18.67 -22.56
C ILE A 163 -19.13 17.84 -23.61
N GLN A 164 -19.18 16.51 -23.46
CA GLN A 164 -19.87 15.66 -24.42
C GLN A 164 -21.39 15.77 -24.31
N GLN A 165 -21.97 15.98 -23.14
CA GLN A 165 -23.39 16.25 -22.96
C GLN A 165 -23.81 17.54 -23.66
N GLU A 166 -23.02 18.62 -23.49
CA GLU A 166 -23.26 19.89 -24.20
C GLU A 166 -23.17 19.70 -25.72
N ASN A 167 -22.22 18.89 -26.21
CA ASN A 167 -22.11 18.56 -27.62
C ASN A 167 -23.33 17.80 -28.13
N VAL A 168 -23.76 16.73 -27.44
CA VAL A 168 -24.96 15.94 -27.81
C VAL A 168 -26.21 16.83 -27.84
N GLN A 169 -26.39 17.69 -26.84
CA GLN A 169 -27.52 18.63 -26.82
C GLN A 169 -27.52 19.58 -28.01
N ALA A 170 -26.34 20.11 -28.38
CA ALA A 170 -26.20 20.99 -29.55
C ALA A 170 -26.42 20.23 -30.87
N GLN A 171 -25.99 18.98 -31.00
CA GLN A 171 -26.23 18.15 -32.19
C GLN A 171 -27.72 17.77 -32.32
N ARG A 172 -28.40 17.55 -31.19
CA ARG A 172 -29.86 17.29 -31.15
C ARG A 172 -30.65 18.49 -31.62
N GLY A 173 -30.34 19.71 -31.11
CA GLY A 173 -30.99 20.94 -31.54
C GLY A 173 -30.74 21.23 -33.03
N LEU A 174 -29.53 20.93 -33.55
CA LEU A 174 -29.25 21.07 -34.96
C LEU A 174 -30.07 20.08 -35.84
N LEU A 175 -30.26 18.84 -35.34
CA LEU A 175 -31.12 17.86 -36.06
C LEU A 175 -32.56 18.35 -36.13
N GLU A 176 -33.13 18.85 -35.02
CA GLU A 176 -34.48 19.42 -35.00
C GLU A 176 -34.64 20.58 -36.00
N GLN A 177 -33.63 21.47 -36.07
CA GLN A 177 -33.63 22.56 -37.03
C GLN A 177 -33.58 22.04 -38.49
N ILE A 178 -32.75 21.05 -38.80
CA ILE A 178 -32.64 20.45 -40.13
C ILE A 178 -33.95 19.75 -40.53
N GLU A 179 -34.59 19.02 -39.62
CA GLU A 179 -35.87 18.35 -39.83
C GLU A 179 -36.96 19.35 -40.26
N GLU A 180 -37.01 20.51 -39.63
CA GLU A 180 -37.91 21.60 -39.99
C GLU A 180 -37.59 22.16 -41.40
N PHE A 181 -36.30 22.34 -41.72
CA PHE A 181 -35.90 22.81 -43.07
C PHE A 181 -36.19 21.79 -44.15
N VAL A 182 -36.04 20.50 -43.89
CA VAL A 182 -36.43 19.45 -44.82
C VAL A 182 -37.93 19.39 -45.03
N ARG A 183 -38.72 19.54 -43.94
CA ARG A 183 -40.19 19.55 -43.97
C ARG A 183 -40.74 20.67 -44.85
N VAL A 184 -40.14 21.85 -44.83
CA VAL A 184 -40.54 22.99 -45.67
C VAL A 184 -39.85 22.99 -47.05
N GLY A 185 -39.05 21.97 -47.38
CA GLY A 185 -38.39 21.82 -48.67
C GLY A 185 -37.18 22.71 -48.93
N SER A 186 -36.63 23.36 -47.86
CA SER A 186 -35.46 24.26 -47.95
C SER A 186 -34.09 23.54 -47.83
N ARG A 187 -34.08 22.28 -47.40
CA ARG A 187 -32.88 21.44 -47.30
C ARG A 187 -33.14 20.04 -47.82
N ALA A 188 -32.06 19.35 -48.24
CA ALA A 188 -32.13 17.98 -48.73
C ALA A 188 -32.31 16.95 -47.59
N ILE A 189 -33.07 15.89 -47.83
CA ILE A 189 -33.27 14.81 -46.87
C ILE A 189 -31.94 14.09 -46.49
N SER A 190 -30.92 14.15 -47.36
CA SER A 190 -29.56 13.66 -47.08
C SER A 190 -28.94 14.35 -45.91
N ASP A 191 -29.18 15.64 -45.72
CA ASP A 191 -28.63 16.42 -44.57
C ASP A 191 -29.22 15.94 -43.26
N GLN A 192 -30.52 15.59 -43.23
CA GLN A 192 -31.16 14.99 -42.05
C GLN A 192 -30.53 13.66 -41.67
N TYR A 193 -30.36 12.72 -42.61
CA TYR A 193 -29.73 11.42 -42.35
C TYR A 193 -28.26 11.57 -41.94
N GLN A 194 -27.54 12.52 -42.54
CA GLN A 194 -26.17 12.83 -42.12
C GLN A 194 -26.10 13.35 -40.67
N GLN A 195 -27.00 14.26 -40.32
CA GLN A 195 -27.06 14.80 -38.95
C GLN A 195 -27.50 13.74 -37.93
N GLN A 196 -28.43 12.84 -38.29
CA GLN A 196 -28.77 11.68 -37.46
C GLN A 196 -27.57 10.81 -37.17
N ALA A 197 -26.73 10.51 -38.18
CA ALA A 197 -25.51 9.74 -38.00
C ALA A 197 -24.48 10.46 -37.08
N ILE A 198 -24.36 11.79 -37.24
CA ILE A 198 -23.47 12.62 -36.37
C ILE A 198 -23.96 12.63 -34.93
N LEU A 199 -25.27 12.78 -34.72
CA LEU A 199 -25.85 12.73 -33.37
C LEU A 199 -25.62 11.37 -32.73
N ALA A 200 -25.89 10.27 -33.42
CA ALA A 200 -25.66 8.92 -32.90
C ALA A 200 -24.18 8.67 -32.55
N ASN A 201 -23.24 9.17 -33.38
CA ASN A 201 -21.81 9.12 -33.02
C ASN A 201 -21.46 9.95 -31.79
N SER A 202 -22.06 11.13 -31.61
CA SER A 202 -21.85 11.97 -30.44
C SER A 202 -22.41 11.31 -29.17
N GLU A 203 -23.56 10.65 -29.25
CA GLU A 203 -24.13 9.84 -28.16
C GLU A 203 -23.25 8.66 -27.79
N LEU A 204 -22.62 7.98 -28.78
CA LEU A 204 -21.64 6.93 -28.52
C LEU A 204 -20.38 7.45 -27.80
N ILE A 205 -19.90 8.63 -28.20
CA ILE A 205 -18.76 9.28 -27.51
C ILE A 205 -19.11 9.63 -26.06
N LEU A 206 -20.31 10.14 -25.81
CA LEU A 206 -20.81 10.41 -24.46
C LEU A 206 -20.86 9.12 -23.62
N LEU A 207 -21.42 8.04 -24.16
CA LEU A 207 -21.47 6.74 -23.47
C LEU A 207 -20.08 6.24 -23.11
N ASN A 208 -19.07 6.40 -23.98
CA ASN A 208 -17.69 6.04 -23.71
C ASN A 208 -17.09 6.93 -22.60
N ALA A 209 -17.42 8.21 -22.54
CA ALA A 209 -17.01 9.12 -21.46
C ALA A 209 -17.62 8.69 -20.11
N GLU A 210 -18.90 8.35 -20.08
CA GLU A 210 -19.59 7.81 -18.88
C GLU A 210 -18.97 6.50 -18.41
N SER A 211 -18.66 5.58 -19.32
CA SER A 211 -17.97 4.32 -19.01
C SER A 211 -16.57 4.56 -18.43
N SER A 212 -15.84 5.54 -18.98
CA SER A 212 -14.52 5.94 -18.47
C SER A 212 -14.60 6.53 -17.05
N TYR A 213 -15.61 7.35 -16.80
CA TYR A 213 -15.88 7.90 -15.46
C TYR A 213 -16.13 6.79 -14.44
N GLN A 214 -17.00 5.82 -14.77
CA GLN A 214 -17.28 4.69 -13.88
C GLN A 214 -16.02 3.86 -13.60
N THR A 215 -15.15 3.68 -14.60
CA THR A 215 -13.88 2.98 -14.44
C THR A 215 -12.93 3.75 -13.51
N ASN A 216 -12.80 5.06 -13.68
CA ASN A 216 -11.94 5.90 -12.84
C ASN A 216 -12.48 5.99 -11.41
N MET A 217 -13.82 6.09 -11.25
CA MET A 217 -14.52 6.03 -9.98
C MET A 217 -14.20 4.74 -9.22
N THR A 218 -14.33 3.59 -9.90
CA THR A 218 -14.02 2.29 -9.31
C THR A 218 -12.56 2.18 -8.85
N ARG A 219 -11.62 2.74 -9.62
CA ARG A 219 -10.19 2.77 -9.23
C ARG A 219 -9.96 3.63 -7.99
N LEU A 220 -10.63 4.78 -7.89
CA LEU A 220 -10.53 5.64 -6.71
C LEU A 220 -11.13 4.95 -5.49
N ILE A 221 -12.33 4.37 -5.59
CA ILE A 221 -12.98 3.56 -4.55
C ILE A 221 -12.02 2.46 -4.05
N GLN A 222 -11.34 1.77 -4.97
CA GLN A 222 -10.35 0.75 -4.62
C GLN A 222 -9.16 1.31 -3.84
N VAL A 223 -8.61 2.46 -4.23
CA VAL A 223 -7.48 3.10 -3.52
C VAL A 223 -7.91 3.54 -2.12
N LEU A 224 -9.13 4.06 -1.99
CA LEU A 224 -9.73 4.50 -0.73
C LEU A 224 -10.20 3.33 0.16
N GLN A 225 -10.29 2.11 -0.39
CA GLN A 225 -10.85 0.94 0.31
C GLN A 225 -12.28 1.19 0.82
N LEU A 226 -13.09 1.84 -0.01
CA LEU A 226 -14.51 2.05 0.23
C LEU A 226 -15.33 0.84 -0.24
N ASP A 227 -16.59 0.76 0.16
CA ASP A 227 -17.51 -0.29 -0.30
C ASP A 227 -17.71 -0.20 -1.83
N PRO A 228 -17.37 -1.24 -2.61
CA PRO A 228 -17.53 -1.23 -4.07
C PRO A 228 -18.98 -1.04 -4.56
N LEU A 229 -19.97 -1.31 -3.71
CA LEU A 229 -21.40 -1.18 -4.01
C LEU A 229 -21.99 0.13 -3.50
N GLY A 230 -21.21 0.95 -2.78
CA GLY A 230 -21.62 2.26 -2.28
C GLY A 230 -21.74 3.29 -3.41
N GLU A 231 -22.64 4.25 -3.22
CA GLU A 231 -22.79 5.40 -4.12
C GLU A 231 -21.98 6.59 -3.58
N TYR A 232 -20.99 7.03 -4.35
CA TYR A 232 -20.09 8.12 -3.96
C TYR A 232 -20.10 9.22 -5.01
N ARG A 233 -19.99 10.47 -4.54
CA ARG A 233 -19.76 11.64 -5.37
C ARG A 233 -18.51 12.36 -4.90
N PHE A 234 -17.51 12.44 -5.77
CA PHE A 234 -16.28 13.15 -5.48
C PHE A 234 -16.44 14.62 -5.89
N LEU A 235 -16.23 15.52 -4.92
CA LEU A 235 -16.44 16.94 -5.15
C LEU A 235 -15.34 17.51 -6.03
N ALA A 236 -15.72 18.12 -7.15
CA ALA A 236 -14.81 18.78 -8.08
C ALA A 236 -15.12 20.27 -8.15
N PRO A 237 -14.11 21.15 -8.06
CA PRO A 237 -14.28 22.54 -8.47
C PRO A 237 -14.42 22.60 -9.99
N ASN A 238 -15.12 23.61 -10.49
CA ASN A 238 -15.21 23.87 -11.91
C ASN A 238 -13.82 24.19 -12.48
N ALA A 239 -13.44 23.57 -13.60
CA ALA A 239 -12.14 23.78 -14.22
C ALA A 239 -11.83 25.26 -14.52
N ASP A 240 -12.86 26.05 -14.86
CA ASP A 240 -12.73 27.48 -15.14
C ASP A 240 -12.48 28.35 -13.90
N GLU A 241 -12.79 27.84 -12.70
CA GLU A 241 -12.63 28.54 -11.42
C GLU A 241 -11.30 28.21 -10.73
N LEU A 242 -10.53 27.23 -11.26
CA LEU A 242 -9.28 26.83 -10.68
C LEU A 242 -8.19 27.88 -10.86
N PRO A 243 -7.50 28.30 -9.77
CA PRO A 243 -6.42 29.26 -9.86
C PRO A 243 -5.22 28.67 -10.60
N LEU A 244 -4.75 29.34 -11.64
CA LEU A 244 -3.57 28.94 -12.41
C LEU A 244 -2.34 29.76 -11.93
N ILE A 245 -1.77 29.35 -10.80
CA ILE A 245 -0.59 30.02 -10.23
C ILE A 245 0.65 29.34 -10.81
N ILE A 246 1.30 30.01 -11.77
CA ILE A 246 2.53 29.53 -12.39
C ILE A 246 3.72 29.90 -11.49
N SER A 247 4.37 28.89 -10.91
CA SER A 247 5.56 29.02 -10.10
C SER A 247 6.83 28.81 -10.95
N THR A 248 7.89 29.53 -10.63
CA THR A 248 9.20 29.27 -11.23
C THR A 248 10.00 28.37 -10.30
N PHE A 249 10.45 27.24 -10.81
CA PHE A 249 11.28 26.29 -10.08
C PHE A 249 12.72 26.31 -10.61
N ASP A 250 13.68 26.22 -9.68
CA ASP A 250 15.07 25.98 -10.00
C ASP A 250 15.37 24.48 -9.87
N PRO A 251 15.76 23.79 -10.95
CA PRO A 251 16.02 22.35 -10.90
C PRO A 251 17.12 21.94 -9.91
N GLU A 252 18.13 22.79 -9.71
CA GLU A 252 19.22 22.50 -8.79
C GLU A 252 18.74 22.60 -7.34
N ALA A 253 18.00 23.66 -7.00
CA ALA A 253 17.39 23.79 -5.69
C ALA A 253 16.39 22.67 -5.39
N MET A 254 15.60 22.24 -6.39
CA MET A 254 14.69 21.10 -6.28
C MET A 254 15.43 19.80 -5.95
N LEU A 255 16.56 19.54 -6.62
CA LEU A 255 17.35 18.34 -6.40
C LEU A 255 17.99 18.33 -5.01
N LEU A 256 18.56 19.45 -4.57
CA LEU A 256 19.12 19.58 -3.22
C LEU A 256 18.05 19.36 -2.15
N GLY A 257 16.87 19.99 -2.33
CA GLY A 257 15.73 19.78 -1.44
C GLY A 257 15.26 18.31 -1.39
N ALA A 258 15.25 17.62 -2.54
CA ALA A 258 14.90 16.20 -2.59
C ALA A 258 15.89 15.33 -1.82
N PHE A 259 17.18 15.56 -1.94
CA PHE A 259 18.21 14.81 -1.19
C PHE A 259 18.12 15.01 0.32
N GLU A 260 17.64 16.18 0.78
CA GLU A 260 17.46 16.48 2.20
C GLU A 260 16.15 15.92 2.77
N ASN A 261 15.06 16.03 2.01
CA ASN A 261 13.71 15.76 2.53
C ASN A 261 13.21 14.34 2.27
N ARG A 262 13.71 13.67 1.24
CA ARG A 262 13.19 12.35 0.86
C ARG A 262 13.47 11.29 1.92
N VAL A 263 12.40 10.77 2.46
CA VAL A 263 12.42 9.78 3.55
C VAL A 263 12.95 8.42 3.10
N ASP A 264 12.81 8.05 1.82
CA ASP A 264 13.37 6.81 1.26
C ASP A 264 14.90 6.82 1.21
N LEU A 265 15.54 7.95 0.92
CA LEU A 265 16.99 8.09 1.03
C LEU A 265 17.46 8.01 2.49
N ARG A 266 16.70 8.56 3.43
CA ARG A 266 16.98 8.42 4.87
C ARG A 266 16.87 6.96 5.30
N ALA A 267 15.83 6.24 4.86
CA ALA A 267 15.70 4.80 5.12
C ALA A 267 16.95 4.04 4.65
N GLN A 268 17.44 4.32 3.44
CA GLN A 268 18.61 3.65 2.89
C GLN A 268 19.88 3.93 3.69
N LYS A 269 20.06 5.15 4.24
CA LYS A 269 21.19 5.46 5.14
C LYS A 269 21.19 4.60 6.39
N TYR A 270 20.01 4.38 7.01
CA TYR A 270 19.90 3.47 8.16
C TYR A 270 20.13 2.00 7.79
N VAL A 271 19.82 1.58 6.57
CA VAL A 271 20.18 0.24 6.07
C VAL A 271 21.70 0.09 5.97
N ILE A 272 22.42 1.14 5.54
CA ILE A 272 23.89 1.16 5.55
C ILE A 272 24.43 1.05 6.97
N ASP A 273 23.88 1.81 7.93
CA ASP A 273 24.27 1.72 9.33
C ASP A 273 24.07 0.31 9.90
N ALA A 274 22.94 -0.33 9.57
CA ALA A 274 22.67 -1.71 9.96
C ALA A 274 23.71 -2.69 9.37
N ALA A 275 24.07 -2.52 8.10
CA ALA A 275 25.07 -3.34 7.43
C ALA A 275 26.47 -3.14 8.03
N GLU A 276 26.83 -1.92 8.45
CA GLU A 276 28.06 -1.66 9.19
C GLU A 276 28.11 -2.42 10.51
N GLN A 277 26.98 -2.44 11.27
CA GLN A 277 26.92 -3.26 12.48
C GLN A 277 27.06 -4.76 12.16
N GLY A 278 26.57 -5.22 11.02
CA GLY A 278 26.75 -6.58 10.52
C GLY A 278 28.24 -6.97 10.39
N ILE A 279 29.12 -6.03 10.01
CA ILE A 279 30.57 -6.26 10.00
C ILE A 279 31.08 -6.44 11.44
N ARG A 280 30.57 -5.68 12.43
CA ARG A 280 30.96 -5.82 13.84
C ARG A 280 30.51 -7.15 14.41
N VAL A 281 29.28 -7.59 14.05
CA VAL A 281 28.77 -8.92 14.41
C VAL A 281 29.69 -10.00 13.85
N ALA A 282 30.07 -9.94 12.59
CA ALA A 282 30.97 -10.92 11.99
C ALA A 282 32.37 -10.92 12.64
N LYS A 283 32.90 -9.76 13.01
CA LYS A 283 34.21 -9.63 13.72
C LYS A 283 34.19 -10.21 15.13
N SER A 284 33.04 -10.24 15.79
CA SER A 284 32.91 -10.76 17.17
C SER A 284 33.37 -12.21 17.30
N GLY A 285 33.27 -13.00 16.21
CA GLY A 285 33.73 -14.37 16.15
C GLY A 285 35.27 -14.57 16.30
N HIS A 286 36.06 -13.49 16.31
CA HIS A 286 37.49 -13.52 16.69
C HIS A 286 37.71 -13.33 18.19
N LEU A 287 36.69 -12.85 18.93
CA LEU A 287 36.77 -12.51 20.35
C LEU A 287 36.32 -13.70 21.21
N PRO A 288 36.75 -13.76 22.50
CA PRO A 288 36.22 -14.74 23.43
C PRO A 288 34.73 -14.58 23.66
N SER A 289 34.09 -15.68 24.09
CA SER A 289 32.75 -15.63 24.66
C SER A 289 32.72 -16.23 26.04
N LEU A 290 31.91 -15.68 26.95
CA LEU A 290 31.73 -16.13 28.30
C LEU A 290 30.24 -16.29 28.58
N SER A 291 29.85 -17.49 29.00
CA SER A 291 28.49 -17.79 29.44
C SER A 291 28.45 -18.32 30.87
N PHE A 292 27.37 -18.06 31.55
CA PHE A 292 27.02 -18.66 32.81
C PHE A 292 25.82 -19.57 32.62
N SER A 293 25.85 -20.74 33.30
CA SER A 293 24.73 -21.67 33.32
C SER A 293 24.53 -22.21 34.74
N ALA A 294 23.26 -22.42 35.09
CA ALA A 294 22.87 -23.10 36.27
C ALA A 294 21.81 -24.15 35.96
N SER A 295 21.91 -25.32 36.56
CA SER A 295 20.91 -26.36 36.39
C SER A 295 20.70 -27.13 37.68
N MET A 296 19.47 -27.58 37.91
CA MET A 296 19.12 -28.51 38.97
C MET A 296 18.22 -29.58 38.39
N GLY A 297 18.33 -30.79 38.91
CA GLY A 297 17.49 -31.91 38.47
C GLY A 297 17.60 -33.11 39.37
N SER A 298 16.73 -34.07 39.13
CA SER A 298 16.75 -35.37 39.76
C SER A 298 16.15 -36.42 38.83
N SER A 299 16.43 -37.68 39.16
CA SER A 299 15.97 -38.82 38.34
C SER A 299 15.56 -40.01 39.22
N TYR A 300 14.63 -40.78 38.71
CA TYR A 300 14.19 -42.05 39.25
C TYR A 300 14.43 -43.17 38.23
N SER A 301 14.78 -44.37 38.71
CA SER A 301 14.88 -45.57 37.91
C SER A 301 14.30 -46.76 38.68
N SER A 302 13.40 -47.54 38.00
CA SER A 302 12.84 -48.74 38.63
C SER A 302 13.88 -49.88 38.75
N ALA A 303 15.07 -49.78 38.18
CA ALA A 303 16.18 -50.70 38.40
C ALA A 303 16.82 -50.57 39.78
N ARG A 304 16.54 -49.53 40.53
CA ARG A 304 16.98 -49.35 41.94
C ARG A 304 15.91 -49.77 42.90
N THR A 305 16.36 -50.29 44.05
CA THR A 305 15.47 -50.79 45.14
C THR A 305 14.82 -49.71 45.97
N ASP A 306 15.38 -48.48 45.93
CA ASP A 306 14.86 -47.33 46.66
C ASP A 306 13.52 -46.86 46.11
N ASN A 307 12.64 -46.38 46.93
CA ASN A 307 11.37 -45.87 46.51
C ASN A 307 11.48 -44.57 45.70
N PHE A 308 10.44 -44.22 44.98
CA PHE A 308 10.42 -43.06 44.08
C PHE A 308 10.82 -41.74 44.81
N ASN A 309 10.25 -41.49 45.95
CA ASN A 309 10.52 -40.24 46.72
C ASN A 309 11.95 -40.16 47.22
N SER A 310 12.50 -41.28 47.74
CA SER A 310 13.90 -41.33 48.14
C SER A 310 14.85 -41.10 46.97
N GLN A 311 14.60 -41.74 45.85
CA GLN A 311 15.45 -41.53 44.67
C GLN A 311 15.39 -40.08 44.18
N LEU A 312 14.23 -39.42 44.13
CA LEU A 312 14.14 -38.03 43.72
C LEU A 312 14.85 -37.10 44.71
N SER A 313 14.85 -37.41 46.01
CA SER A 313 15.57 -36.65 47.03
C SER A 313 17.11 -36.88 46.89
N ASP A 314 17.54 -38.14 46.79
CA ASP A 314 18.95 -38.52 46.89
C ASP A 314 19.71 -38.30 45.58
N ASN A 315 19.01 -38.41 44.39
CA ASN A 315 19.58 -38.14 43.08
C ASN A 315 19.56 -36.66 42.71
N ARG A 316 19.12 -35.75 43.61
CA ARG A 316 19.14 -34.33 43.36
C ARG A 316 20.57 -33.86 43.04
N SER A 317 20.71 -33.17 41.92
CA SER A 317 21.97 -32.60 41.49
C SER A 317 21.81 -31.14 41.14
N GLU A 318 22.75 -30.34 41.55
CA GLU A 318 22.82 -28.90 41.25
C GLU A 318 24.19 -28.62 40.62
N ARG A 319 24.16 -27.85 39.52
CA ARG A 319 25.38 -27.50 38.80
C ARG A 319 25.37 -26.01 38.49
N LEU A 320 26.46 -25.34 38.80
CA LEU A 320 26.75 -23.97 38.39
C LEU A 320 28.03 -24.03 37.53
N GLY A 321 28.04 -23.30 36.43
CA GLY A 321 29.19 -23.33 35.52
C GLY A 321 29.38 -22.01 34.79
N PHE A 322 30.63 -21.66 34.60
CA PHE A 322 31.09 -20.66 33.65
C PHE A 322 31.79 -21.34 32.53
N ASN A 323 31.43 -20.96 31.28
CA ASN A 323 32.09 -21.49 30.09
C ASN A 323 32.73 -20.33 29.33
N LEU A 324 34.08 -20.34 29.26
CA LEU A 324 34.86 -19.41 28.46
C LEU A 324 35.30 -20.13 27.20
N SER A 325 34.92 -19.63 26.04
CA SER A 325 35.35 -20.15 24.72
C SER A 325 36.21 -19.11 24.02
N ILE A 326 37.42 -19.50 23.65
CA ILE A 326 38.38 -18.65 22.93
C ILE A 326 38.68 -19.32 21.59
N PRO A 327 38.24 -18.77 20.44
CA PRO A 327 38.49 -19.36 19.13
C PRO A 327 39.95 -19.11 18.70
N LEU A 328 40.81 -20.14 18.76
CA LEU A 328 42.21 -20.03 18.34
C LEU A 328 42.36 -20.20 16.83
N PHE A 329 41.64 -21.15 16.23
CA PHE A 329 41.60 -21.39 14.80
C PHE A 329 40.25 -21.95 14.37
N ASN A 330 39.57 -21.26 13.45
CA ASN A 330 38.23 -21.61 13.00
C ASN A 330 38.17 -21.88 11.48
N ARG A 331 39.24 -22.32 10.87
CA ARG A 331 39.35 -22.64 9.43
C ARG A 331 38.89 -21.46 8.55
N TYR A 332 39.29 -20.24 8.90
CA TYR A 332 38.95 -18.98 8.21
C TYR A 332 37.43 -18.63 8.14
N ASN A 333 36.56 -19.33 8.87
CA ASN A 333 35.13 -19.09 8.85
C ASN A 333 34.79 -17.63 9.24
N VAL A 334 35.39 -17.10 10.29
CA VAL A 334 35.19 -15.72 10.71
C VAL A 334 35.71 -14.74 9.68
N LYS A 335 36.89 -14.97 9.10
CA LYS A 335 37.43 -14.12 8.05
C LYS A 335 36.49 -14.07 6.84
N ARG A 336 35.96 -15.19 6.38
CA ARG A 336 34.95 -15.27 5.32
C ARG A 336 33.68 -14.52 5.69
N GLY A 337 33.18 -14.66 6.92
CA GLY A 337 32.02 -13.93 7.41
C GLY A 337 32.24 -12.43 7.36
N VAL A 338 33.40 -11.94 7.81
CA VAL A 338 33.76 -10.50 7.75
C VAL A 338 33.85 -10.00 6.32
N GLU A 339 34.47 -10.75 5.42
CA GLU A 339 34.58 -10.39 4.00
C GLU A 339 33.18 -10.34 3.35
N SER A 340 32.31 -11.32 3.63
CA SER A 340 30.92 -11.31 3.16
C SER A 340 30.14 -10.10 3.67
N SER A 341 30.25 -9.77 4.97
CA SER A 341 29.57 -8.60 5.55
C SER A 341 30.09 -7.27 4.96
N LYS A 342 31.38 -7.20 4.62
CA LYS A 342 31.93 -6.01 3.91
C LYS A 342 31.35 -5.87 2.51
N VAL A 343 31.14 -6.96 1.78
CA VAL A 343 30.47 -6.93 0.47
C VAL A 343 29.01 -6.49 0.62
N GLN A 344 28.29 -6.98 1.63
CA GLN A 344 26.93 -6.53 1.92
C GLN A 344 26.86 -5.04 2.24
N PHE A 345 27.80 -4.52 3.04
CA PHE A 345 27.91 -3.09 3.32
C PHE A 345 28.19 -2.28 2.04
N SER A 346 29.12 -2.75 1.18
CA SER A 346 29.37 -2.12 -0.11
C SER A 346 28.15 -2.13 -1.02
N ASN A 347 27.39 -3.23 -1.05
CA ASN A 347 26.13 -3.28 -1.81
C ASN A 347 25.11 -2.26 -1.29
N ALA A 348 24.95 -2.12 0.02
CA ALA A 348 24.06 -1.12 0.61
C ALA A 348 24.46 0.33 0.25
N GLN A 349 25.77 0.61 0.12
CA GLN A 349 26.25 1.90 -0.36
C GLN A 349 25.91 2.14 -1.84
N LEU A 350 26.10 1.12 -2.68
CA LEU A 350 25.72 1.19 -4.11
C LEU A 350 24.20 1.34 -4.29
N ASP A 351 23.41 0.70 -3.42
CA ASP A 351 21.94 0.85 -3.43
C ASP A 351 21.53 2.30 -3.11
N LEU A 352 22.21 2.96 -2.17
CA LEU A 352 22.00 4.40 -1.90
C LEU A 352 22.38 5.26 -3.11
N GLU A 353 23.54 5.02 -3.70
CA GLU A 353 23.99 5.77 -4.89
C GLU A 353 22.99 5.62 -6.04
N ASN A 354 22.50 4.40 -6.29
CA ASN A 354 21.48 4.15 -7.29
C ASN A 354 20.14 4.84 -6.94
N ALA A 355 19.75 4.85 -5.67
CA ALA A 355 18.57 5.57 -5.22
C ALA A 355 18.69 7.08 -5.43
N GLU A 356 19.84 7.67 -5.13
CA GLU A 356 20.13 9.09 -5.37
C GLU A 356 20.08 9.43 -6.86
N GLN A 357 20.63 8.59 -7.74
CA GLN A 357 20.54 8.78 -9.20
C GLN A 357 19.07 8.71 -9.68
N ASN A 358 18.29 7.76 -9.18
CA ASN A 358 16.88 7.66 -9.53
C ASN A 358 16.10 8.90 -9.08
N VAL A 359 16.36 9.42 -7.88
CA VAL A 359 15.79 10.68 -7.38
C VAL A 359 16.14 11.84 -8.30
N ALA A 360 17.39 11.94 -8.75
CA ALA A 360 17.81 13.01 -9.66
C ALA A 360 17.07 12.94 -11.02
N ILE A 361 16.87 11.73 -11.55
CA ILE A 361 16.09 11.50 -12.77
C ILE A 361 14.62 11.89 -12.57
N GLU A 362 14.00 11.44 -11.47
CA GLU A 362 12.60 11.74 -11.13
C GLU A 362 12.35 13.23 -10.97
N VAL A 363 13.21 13.96 -10.25
CA VAL A 363 13.11 15.40 -10.07
C VAL A 363 13.26 16.13 -11.41
N ARG A 364 14.24 15.74 -12.22
CA ARG A 364 14.44 16.32 -13.55
C ARG A 364 13.23 16.10 -14.46
N GLN A 365 12.67 14.88 -14.46
CA GLN A 365 11.48 14.56 -15.25
C GLN A 365 10.28 15.38 -14.79
N ALA A 366 10.03 15.47 -13.48
CA ALA A 366 8.95 16.28 -12.93
C ALA A 366 9.05 17.75 -13.33
N TYR A 367 10.26 18.33 -13.30
CA TYR A 367 10.50 19.70 -13.76
C TYR A 367 10.16 19.88 -15.25
N LEU A 368 10.63 18.98 -16.11
CA LEU A 368 10.35 19.04 -17.56
C LEU A 368 8.86 18.85 -17.86
N ASP A 369 8.20 17.96 -17.15
CA ASP A 369 6.76 17.72 -17.28
C ASP A 369 5.95 18.92 -16.81
N TYR A 370 6.37 19.59 -15.74
CA TYR A 370 5.77 20.85 -15.29
C TYR A 370 5.90 21.96 -16.33
N LEU A 371 7.10 22.17 -16.88
CA LEU A 371 7.32 23.15 -17.95
C LEU A 371 6.46 22.86 -19.19
N SER A 372 6.31 21.58 -19.53
CA SER A 372 5.44 21.13 -20.61
C SER A 372 3.97 21.42 -20.32
N ALA A 373 3.52 21.18 -19.07
CA ALA A 373 2.16 21.48 -18.63
C ALA A 373 1.85 22.98 -18.69
N VAL A 374 2.77 23.86 -18.25
CA VAL A 374 2.63 25.32 -18.36
C VAL A 374 2.47 25.76 -19.81
N LYS A 375 3.33 25.26 -20.72
CA LYS A 375 3.23 25.59 -22.15
C LYS A 375 1.92 25.07 -22.78
N ARG A 376 1.47 23.90 -22.34
CA ARG A 376 0.22 23.31 -22.80
C ARG A 376 -1.00 24.14 -22.44
N LEU A 377 -1.01 24.75 -21.25
CA LEU A 377 -2.07 25.69 -20.84
C LEU A 377 -2.23 26.83 -21.85
N ASP A 378 -1.13 27.53 -22.18
CA ASP A 378 -1.15 28.67 -23.11
C ASP A 378 -1.62 28.26 -24.51
N VAL A 379 -1.09 27.15 -25.04
CA VAL A 379 -1.43 26.64 -26.36
C VAL A 379 -2.90 26.21 -26.44
N THR A 380 -3.38 25.48 -25.43
CA THR A 380 -4.78 24.99 -25.43
C THR A 380 -5.78 26.09 -25.20
N GLU A 381 -5.47 27.13 -24.41
CA GLU A 381 -6.29 28.32 -24.24
C GLU A 381 -6.43 29.10 -25.55
N THR A 382 -5.33 29.25 -26.27
CA THR A 382 -5.33 29.92 -27.60
C THR A 382 -6.12 29.08 -28.62
N SER A 383 -5.95 27.75 -28.61
CA SER A 383 -6.70 26.82 -29.48
C SER A 383 -8.19 26.90 -29.21
N LEU A 384 -8.61 26.87 -27.94
CA LEU A 384 -10.03 26.95 -27.57
C LEU A 384 -10.66 28.28 -28.02
N ARG A 385 -9.98 29.42 -27.78
CA ARG A 385 -10.46 30.73 -28.26
C ARG A 385 -10.64 30.77 -29.78
N ALA A 386 -9.65 30.28 -30.51
CA ALA A 386 -9.71 30.23 -31.99
C ALA A 386 -10.83 29.32 -32.49
N ALA A 387 -10.97 28.10 -31.93
CA ALA A 387 -11.99 27.14 -32.29
C ALA A 387 -13.40 27.63 -31.94
N ASN A 388 -13.57 28.31 -30.80
CA ASN A 388 -14.85 28.91 -30.42
C ASN A 388 -15.27 30.02 -31.39
N GLN A 389 -14.34 30.91 -31.77
CA GLN A 389 -14.61 31.96 -32.74
C GLN A 389 -14.93 31.37 -34.13
N ALA A 390 -14.18 30.35 -34.55
CA ALA A 390 -14.46 29.67 -35.83
C ALA A 390 -15.83 29.03 -35.84
N LEU A 391 -16.21 28.33 -34.77
CA LEU A 391 -17.56 27.72 -34.65
C LEU A 391 -18.68 28.79 -34.70
N ARG A 392 -18.51 29.93 -34.00
CA ARG A 392 -19.49 31.00 -34.03
C ARG A 392 -19.72 31.55 -35.46
N VAL A 393 -18.60 31.86 -36.15
CA VAL A 393 -18.69 32.39 -37.53
C VAL A 393 -19.32 31.35 -38.45
N GLU A 394 -18.95 30.08 -38.30
CA GLU A 394 -19.48 29.02 -39.14
C GLU A 394 -20.96 28.72 -38.87
N GLN A 395 -21.39 28.85 -37.64
CA GLN A 395 -22.82 28.76 -37.28
C GLN A 395 -23.64 29.88 -37.93
N GLU A 396 -23.15 31.12 -37.83
CA GLU A 396 -23.83 32.27 -38.46
C GLU A 396 -23.90 32.11 -40.04
N ARG A 397 -22.81 31.62 -40.64
CA ARG A 397 -22.78 31.32 -42.11
C ARG A 397 -23.76 30.23 -42.46
N TYR A 398 -23.87 29.18 -41.66
CA TYR A 398 -24.78 28.06 -41.89
C TYR A 398 -26.24 28.51 -41.76
N ASP A 399 -26.58 29.35 -40.78
CA ASP A 399 -27.91 29.84 -40.51
C ASP A 399 -28.43 30.72 -41.69
N VAL A 400 -27.54 31.45 -42.37
CA VAL A 400 -27.91 32.25 -43.59
C VAL A 400 -27.71 31.47 -44.87
N GLY A 401 -27.38 30.18 -44.84
CA GLY A 401 -27.20 29.32 -46.02
C GLY A 401 -25.89 29.53 -46.79
N ALA A 402 -24.90 30.23 -46.22
CA ALA A 402 -23.59 30.53 -46.78
C ALA A 402 -22.50 29.49 -46.44
N SER A 403 -22.87 28.41 -45.76
CA SER A 403 -22.00 27.29 -45.40
C SER A 403 -22.77 25.97 -45.48
N THR A 404 -22.00 24.86 -45.49
CA THR A 404 -22.52 23.50 -45.53
C THR A 404 -22.59 22.88 -44.12
N LEU A 405 -23.46 21.84 -43.99
CA LEU A 405 -23.51 21.04 -42.75
C LEU A 405 -22.16 20.43 -42.39
N VAL A 406 -21.36 20.05 -43.41
CA VAL A 406 -20.03 19.45 -43.21
C VAL A 406 -19.07 20.46 -42.58
N GLU A 407 -19.02 21.70 -43.07
CA GLU A 407 -18.16 22.77 -42.52
C GLU A 407 -18.54 23.11 -41.11
N LEU A 408 -19.84 23.25 -40.76
CA LEU A 408 -20.32 23.48 -39.42
C LEU A 408 -19.95 22.34 -38.48
N THR A 409 -20.15 21.08 -38.89
CA THR A 409 -19.82 19.91 -38.08
C THR A 409 -18.32 19.80 -37.81
N GLN A 410 -17.51 20.11 -38.84
CA GLN A 410 -16.04 20.14 -38.67
C GLN A 410 -15.60 21.20 -37.67
N SER A 411 -16.14 22.42 -37.74
CA SER A 411 -15.85 23.50 -36.79
C SER A 411 -16.29 23.15 -35.36
N ARG A 412 -17.45 22.50 -35.22
CA ARG A 412 -17.95 22.03 -33.91
C ARG A 412 -17.04 20.92 -33.33
N SER A 413 -16.64 19.97 -34.13
CA SER A 413 -15.68 18.92 -33.72
C SER A 413 -14.36 19.52 -33.25
N GLN A 414 -13.84 20.52 -33.95
CA GLN A 414 -12.62 21.24 -33.54
C GLN A 414 -12.80 21.97 -32.20
N PHE A 415 -13.96 22.60 -31.98
CA PHE A 415 -14.27 23.26 -30.71
C PHE A 415 -14.34 22.24 -29.56
N VAL A 416 -15.08 21.14 -29.71
CA VAL A 416 -15.21 20.09 -28.66
C VAL A 416 -13.85 19.49 -28.33
N ASN A 417 -13.02 19.22 -29.35
CA ASN A 417 -11.65 18.72 -29.13
C ASN A 417 -10.77 19.75 -28.38
N ALA A 418 -10.85 21.04 -28.75
CA ALA A 418 -10.09 22.09 -28.08
C ALA A 418 -10.54 22.28 -26.63
N ALA A 419 -11.85 22.22 -26.36
CA ALA A 419 -12.40 22.27 -25.00
C ALA A 419 -11.91 21.11 -24.14
N SER A 420 -11.95 19.89 -24.67
CA SER A 420 -11.45 18.70 -23.98
C SER A 420 -9.94 18.77 -23.70
N GLN A 421 -9.15 19.26 -24.66
CA GLN A 421 -7.69 19.43 -24.50
C GLN A 421 -7.36 20.50 -23.44
N ARG A 422 -8.13 21.61 -23.41
CA ARG A 422 -7.94 22.65 -22.37
C ARG A 422 -8.27 22.12 -20.98
N ALA A 423 -9.39 21.43 -20.82
CA ALA A 423 -9.75 20.81 -19.54
C ALA A 423 -8.63 19.86 -19.06
N GLN A 424 -8.17 18.97 -19.95
CA GLN A 424 -7.06 18.08 -19.65
C GLN A 424 -5.77 18.83 -19.26
N ALA A 425 -5.46 19.95 -19.93
CA ALA A 425 -4.26 20.73 -19.65
C ALA A 425 -4.32 21.38 -18.25
N ILE A 426 -5.48 21.90 -17.81
CA ILE A 426 -5.68 22.48 -16.48
C ILE A 426 -5.45 21.43 -15.39
N PHE A 427 -6.11 20.28 -15.47
CA PHE A 427 -5.95 19.23 -14.46
C PHE A 427 -4.54 18.64 -14.48
N GLN A 428 -3.92 18.49 -15.65
CA GLN A 428 -2.54 18.05 -15.76
C GLN A 428 -1.56 19.05 -15.13
N PHE A 429 -1.79 20.36 -15.27
CA PHE A 429 -0.97 21.38 -14.63
C PHE A 429 -1.00 21.26 -13.11
N HIS A 430 -2.19 21.15 -12.50
CA HIS A 430 -2.32 20.95 -11.06
C HIS A 430 -1.68 19.64 -10.59
N PHE A 431 -1.82 18.57 -11.37
CA PHE A 431 -1.16 17.30 -11.08
C PHE A 431 0.37 17.45 -11.07
N GLN A 432 0.95 18.10 -12.10
CA GLN A 432 2.41 18.29 -12.18
C GLN A 432 2.93 19.17 -11.06
N HIS A 433 2.18 20.16 -10.62
CA HIS A 433 2.55 20.98 -9.47
C HIS A 433 2.67 20.13 -8.20
N ARG A 434 1.71 19.25 -7.93
CA ARG A 434 1.76 18.33 -6.78
C ARG A 434 2.80 17.23 -6.92
N LEU A 435 3.12 16.84 -8.14
CA LEU A 435 4.18 15.88 -8.43
C LEU A 435 5.55 16.42 -8.04
N ILE A 436 5.79 17.72 -8.19
CA ILE A 436 7.01 18.37 -7.70
C ILE A 436 7.13 18.23 -6.19
N ASP A 437 6.07 18.55 -5.43
CA ASP A 437 6.06 18.39 -3.96
C ASP A 437 6.36 16.94 -3.54
N TYR A 438 5.77 15.98 -4.23
CA TYR A 438 5.99 14.56 -3.99
C TYR A 438 7.45 14.15 -4.25
N TYR A 439 8.07 14.58 -5.35
CA TYR A 439 9.43 14.20 -5.67
C TYR A 439 10.47 14.94 -4.83
N GLN A 440 10.15 16.12 -4.34
CA GLN A 440 10.97 16.82 -3.34
C GLN A 440 10.82 16.25 -1.93
N GLY A 441 9.85 15.38 -1.68
CA GLY A 441 9.57 14.84 -0.35
C GLY A 441 8.85 15.80 0.59
N THR A 442 8.29 16.90 0.06
CA THR A 442 7.59 17.96 0.80
C THR A 442 6.06 17.86 0.71
N LEU A 443 5.54 16.76 0.15
CA LEU A 443 4.11 16.55 -0.01
C LEU A 443 3.39 16.52 1.35
N ASP A 444 2.55 17.53 1.62
CA ASP A 444 1.70 17.60 2.80
C ASP A 444 0.32 17.00 2.50
N PRO A 445 -0.10 15.93 3.22
CA PRO A 445 -1.40 15.32 3.05
C PRO A 445 -2.60 16.23 3.35
N ASN A 446 -2.40 17.28 4.14
CA ASN A 446 -3.46 18.20 4.56
C ASN A 446 -3.61 19.41 3.62
N GLN A 447 -2.72 19.55 2.65
CA GLN A 447 -2.76 20.65 1.71
C GLN A 447 -3.85 20.42 0.66
N PRO A 448 -4.76 21.40 0.38
CA PRO A 448 -5.79 21.23 -0.63
C PRO A 448 -5.18 20.95 -2.01
N LEU A 449 -5.90 20.17 -2.83
CA LEU A 449 -5.41 19.77 -4.16
C LEU A 449 -5.26 20.97 -5.10
N PHE A 450 -6.16 21.93 -4.97
CA PHE A 450 -6.22 23.14 -5.78
C PHE A 450 -5.99 24.36 -4.87
N ASN A 451 -4.94 25.09 -5.12
CA ASN A 451 -4.59 26.35 -4.44
C ASN A 451 -4.46 27.47 -5.46
#